data_86b3e2786dda10aa55a7b79bcbca214b
#
_entry.id   86b3e2786dda10aa55a7b79bcbca214b
#
_cell.length_a   1.000
_cell.length_b   1.000
_cell.length_c   1.000
_cell.angle_alpha   90.00
_cell.angle_beta   90.00
_cell.angle_gamma   90.00
#
_symmetry.space_group_name_H-M   'P 1'
#
loop_
_entity.id
_entity.type
_entity.pdbx_description
1 polymer ?
#
loop_
_entity_poly.entity_id
_entity_poly.type
_entity_poly.pdbx_seq_one_letter_code
_entity_poly.pdbx_strand_id
1 'polypeptide(L)'
;MRVRTSQSKLGLRFYIIKTYYDTKGIERTITVEKLGSEQEIREKTGRDPMEWAKERAAFLTQQEKAENQDVSFTLSPAKLITKNYQYTFQVGYLFLQKIFYELGMDRICASIQKNADFSFNLSDILQKLCYGRILDPRSKVGTFDFSKKLLQQPDFEVHQMYRALDVLANNFDDIQAKLYQ
;
A
#
# COMPACT_ATOMS: atom_id res chain seq x y z
N MET A 1 5.68 -13.86 5.42
CA MET A 1 6.90 -14.57 4.97
C MET A 1 7.56 -15.30 6.14
N ARG A 2 8.40 -16.30 5.89
CA ARG A 2 9.10 -17.05 6.95
C ARG A 2 10.55 -17.32 6.56
N VAL A 3 11.40 -17.52 7.57
CA VAL A 3 12.80 -17.90 7.39
C VAL A 3 12.89 -19.40 7.11
N ARG A 4 13.67 -19.79 6.09
CA ARG A 4 14.06 -21.17 5.80
C ARG A 4 15.57 -21.27 5.86
N THR A 5 16.09 -22.28 6.52
CA THR A 5 17.52 -22.62 6.56
C THR A 5 17.79 -23.84 5.70
N SER A 6 18.96 -23.89 5.09
CA SER A 6 19.45 -25.04 4.33
C SER A 6 20.90 -25.31 4.69
N GLN A 7 21.21 -26.58 5.02
CA GLN A 7 22.58 -27.01 5.28
C GLN A 7 23.36 -27.09 3.96
N SER A 8 24.53 -26.49 3.94
CA SER A 8 25.47 -26.54 2.82
C SER A 8 26.83 -27.03 3.31
N LYS A 9 27.73 -27.46 2.41
CA LYS A 9 29.13 -27.81 2.77
C LYS A 9 29.90 -26.67 3.43
N LEU A 10 29.47 -25.41 3.23
CA LEU A 10 30.03 -24.17 3.78
C LEU A 10 29.23 -23.61 4.99
N GLY A 11 28.38 -24.43 5.62
CA GLY A 11 27.58 -24.01 6.77
C GLY A 11 26.10 -23.76 6.44
N LEU A 12 25.39 -23.18 7.41
CA LEU A 12 23.95 -22.89 7.30
C LEU A 12 23.72 -21.69 6.38
N ARG A 13 22.77 -21.83 5.43
CA ARG A 13 22.33 -20.73 4.56
C ARG A 13 20.90 -20.35 4.88
N PHE A 14 20.62 -19.04 4.86
CA PHE A 14 19.35 -18.43 5.21
C PHE A 14 18.62 -17.88 3.98
N TYR A 15 17.32 -18.16 3.92
CA TYR A 15 16.44 -17.71 2.86
C TYR A 15 15.14 -17.19 3.47
N ILE A 16 14.57 -16.13 2.88
CA ILE A 16 13.21 -15.73 3.16
C ILE A 16 12.32 -16.31 2.09
N ILE A 17 11.30 -17.07 2.51
CA ILE A 17 10.37 -17.75 1.62
C ILE A 17 8.95 -17.24 1.87
N LYS A 18 8.17 -17.24 0.79
CA LYS A 18 6.73 -16.97 0.81
C LYS A 18 5.98 -18.18 0.27
N THR A 19 4.93 -18.57 0.97
CA THR A 19 4.00 -19.61 0.51
C THR A 19 2.80 -18.96 -0.14
N TYR A 20 2.35 -19.50 -1.26
CA TYR A 20 1.14 -19.09 -1.97
C TYR A 20 0.42 -20.31 -2.53
N TYR A 21 -0.87 -20.16 -2.82
CA TYR A 21 -1.66 -21.19 -3.49
C TYR A 21 -1.74 -20.88 -4.97
N ASP A 22 -1.46 -21.88 -5.84
CA ASP A 22 -1.62 -21.71 -7.28
C ASP A 22 -3.12 -21.75 -7.68
N THR A 23 -3.39 -21.54 -8.96
CA THR A 23 -4.77 -21.56 -9.51
C THR A 23 -5.50 -22.88 -9.31
N LYS A 24 -4.78 -23.96 -8.95
CA LYS A 24 -5.33 -25.29 -8.65
C LYS A 24 -5.47 -25.56 -7.17
N GLY A 25 -5.23 -24.56 -6.30
CA GLY A 25 -5.28 -24.69 -4.85
C GLY A 25 -4.10 -25.46 -4.24
N ILE A 26 -3.02 -25.66 -5.00
CA ILE A 26 -1.83 -26.39 -4.52
C ILE A 26 -0.89 -25.37 -3.85
N GLU A 27 -0.45 -25.69 -2.63
CA GLU A 27 0.51 -24.87 -1.89
C GLU A 27 1.89 -24.88 -2.58
N ARG A 28 2.39 -23.68 -2.91
CA ARG A 28 3.70 -23.48 -3.50
C ARG A 28 4.53 -22.51 -2.69
N THR A 29 5.85 -22.68 -2.74
CA THR A 29 6.80 -21.84 -2.03
C THR A 29 7.76 -21.19 -3.00
N ILE A 30 7.93 -19.88 -2.91
CA ILE A 30 8.96 -19.14 -3.64
C ILE A 30 9.98 -18.54 -2.67
N THR A 31 11.22 -18.42 -3.13
CA THR A 31 12.26 -17.71 -2.40
C THR A 31 12.17 -16.23 -2.76
N VAL A 32 11.89 -15.40 -1.77
CA VAL A 32 11.79 -13.95 -1.91
C VAL A 32 13.15 -13.30 -1.85
N GLU A 33 13.97 -13.70 -0.87
CA GLU A 33 15.31 -13.14 -0.64
C GLU A 33 16.27 -14.23 -0.19
N LYS A 34 17.52 -14.19 -0.69
CA LYS A 34 18.63 -15.04 -0.24
C LYS A 34 19.50 -14.20 0.69
N LEU A 35 19.55 -14.53 1.97
CA LEU A 35 20.28 -13.75 2.98
C LEU A 35 21.78 -14.08 3.04
N GLY A 36 22.16 -15.26 2.57
CA GLY A 36 23.55 -15.72 2.57
C GLY A 36 23.84 -16.78 3.62
N SER A 37 25.14 -17.00 3.89
CA SER A 37 25.62 -17.91 4.93
C SER A 37 25.62 -17.26 6.32
N GLU A 38 25.69 -18.08 7.35
CA GLU A 38 25.78 -17.62 8.73
C GLU A 38 26.96 -16.65 8.95
N GLN A 39 28.11 -16.96 8.35
CA GLN A 39 29.31 -16.13 8.44
C GLN A 39 29.12 -14.78 7.75
N GLU A 40 28.58 -14.77 6.53
CA GLU A 40 28.31 -13.54 5.78
C GLU A 40 27.34 -12.61 6.51
N ILE A 41 26.33 -13.16 7.19
CA ILE A 41 25.35 -12.37 7.94
C ILE A 41 26.03 -11.78 9.20
N ARG A 42 26.83 -12.57 9.92
CA ARG A 42 27.58 -12.08 11.10
C ARG A 42 28.57 -10.97 10.73
N GLU A 43 29.32 -11.14 9.64
CA GLU A 43 30.26 -10.12 9.16
C GLU A 43 29.58 -8.82 8.77
N LYS A 44 28.42 -8.90 8.11
CA LYS A 44 27.67 -7.71 7.63
C LYS A 44 26.89 -6.99 8.72
N THR A 45 26.36 -7.72 9.69
CA THR A 45 25.38 -7.16 10.65
C THR A 45 25.87 -7.13 12.09
N GLY A 46 26.88 -7.94 12.44
CA GLY A 46 27.37 -8.09 13.83
C GLY A 46 26.35 -8.71 14.79
N ARG A 47 25.21 -9.22 14.28
CA ARG A 47 24.11 -9.77 15.09
C ARG A 47 23.95 -11.28 14.89
N ASP A 48 23.12 -11.89 15.74
CA ASP A 48 22.73 -13.28 15.54
C ASP A 48 22.01 -13.48 14.20
N PRO A 49 22.49 -14.37 13.32
CA PRO A 49 21.94 -14.56 11.98
C PRO A 49 20.47 -14.96 11.96
N MET A 50 20.02 -15.73 12.94
CA MET A 50 18.64 -16.19 13.04
C MET A 50 17.69 -15.05 13.46
N GLU A 51 18.11 -14.24 14.44
CA GLU A 51 17.33 -13.07 14.89
C GLU A 51 17.21 -12.03 13.78
N TRP A 52 18.32 -11.69 13.14
CA TRP A 52 18.33 -10.76 12.03
C TRP A 52 17.45 -11.25 10.84
N ALA A 53 17.53 -12.54 10.51
CA ALA A 53 16.70 -13.11 9.45
C ALA A 53 15.20 -13.05 9.78
N LYS A 54 14.82 -13.26 11.05
CA LYS A 54 13.43 -13.12 11.50
C LYS A 54 12.95 -11.67 11.44
N GLU A 55 13.76 -10.72 11.90
CA GLU A 55 13.44 -9.28 11.79
C GLU A 55 13.25 -8.86 10.31
N ARG A 56 14.15 -9.31 9.43
CA ARG A 56 14.06 -9.04 8.00
C ARG A 56 12.80 -9.64 7.37
N ALA A 57 12.45 -10.88 7.73
CA ALA A 57 11.23 -11.53 7.27
C ALA A 57 9.95 -10.81 7.79
N ALA A 58 9.96 -10.33 9.04
CA ALA A 58 8.88 -9.55 9.62
C ALA A 58 8.73 -8.20 8.89
N PHE A 59 9.84 -7.50 8.64
CA PHE A 59 9.86 -6.25 7.89
C PHE A 59 9.26 -6.41 6.48
N LEU A 60 9.72 -7.41 5.71
CA LEU A 60 9.18 -7.69 4.38
C LEU A 60 7.71 -8.10 4.41
N THR A 61 7.27 -8.81 5.46
CA THR A 61 5.85 -9.15 5.64
C THR A 61 5.00 -7.91 5.93
N GLN A 62 5.54 -6.97 6.71
CA GLN A 62 4.84 -5.72 7.01
C GLN A 62 4.78 -4.82 5.79
N GLN A 63 5.86 -4.76 5.01
CA GLN A 63 5.90 -4.04 3.74
C GLN A 63 4.90 -4.61 2.73
N GLU A 64 4.85 -5.94 2.57
CA GLU A 64 3.88 -6.62 1.70
C GLU A 64 2.43 -6.38 2.15
N LYS A 65 2.17 -6.38 3.46
CA LYS A 65 0.83 -6.05 3.99
C LYS A 65 0.43 -4.61 3.74
N ALA A 66 1.38 -3.68 3.78
CA ALA A 66 1.14 -2.28 3.45
C ALA A 66 0.87 -2.08 1.95
N GLU A 67 1.57 -2.85 1.10
CA GLU A 67 1.38 -2.84 -0.36
C GLU A 67 0.11 -3.56 -0.81
N ASN A 68 -0.27 -4.65 -0.12
CA ASN A 68 -1.46 -5.45 -0.39
C ASN A 68 -2.56 -5.07 0.61
N GLN A 69 -3.22 -3.93 0.40
CA GLN A 69 -4.49 -3.68 1.07
C GLN A 69 -5.56 -4.58 0.45
N ASP A 70 -5.85 -5.69 1.11
CA ASP A 70 -6.96 -6.57 0.73
C ASP A 70 -8.28 -5.82 0.91
N VAL A 71 -8.95 -5.52 -0.19
CA VAL A 71 -10.31 -4.98 -0.15
C VAL A 71 -11.27 -6.17 -0.04
N SER A 72 -11.75 -6.45 1.16
CA SER A 72 -12.72 -7.53 1.39
C SER A 72 -14.15 -7.00 1.33
N PHE A 73 -15.01 -7.68 0.57
CA PHE A 73 -16.44 -7.41 0.54
C PHE A 73 -17.18 -8.52 1.24
N THR A 74 -18.02 -8.16 2.19
CA THR A 74 -18.97 -9.11 2.77
C THR A 74 -20.31 -8.95 2.07
N LEU A 75 -20.66 -9.90 1.21
CA LEU A 75 -21.98 -9.99 0.60
C LEU A 75 -22.87 -10.84 1.50
N SER A 76 -23.95 -10.26 2.02
CA SER A 76 -24.98 -10.99 2.74
C SER A 76 -26.21 -11.18 1.84
N PRO A 77 -26.61 -12.42 1.49
CA PRO A 77 -27.81 -12.66 0.69
C PRO A 77 -29.10 -12.20 1.38
N ALA A 78 -29.07 -12.06 2.71
CA ALA A 78 -30.20 -11.59 3.51
C ALA A 78 -30.35 -10.06 3.55
N LYS A 79 -29.35 -9.30 3.05
CA LYS A 79 -29.41 -7.84 3.06
C LYS A 79 -30.25 -7.35 1.87
N LEU A 80 -31.39 -6.75 2.17
CA LEU A 80 -32.25 -6.16 1.16
C LEU A 80 -31.51 -5.04 0.40
N ILE A 81 -31.63 -5.06 -0.92
CA ILE A 81 -31.12 -4.00 -1.80
C ILE A 81 -31.93 -2.75 -1.55
N THR A 82 -31.29 -1.70 -1.05
CA THR A 82 -31.95 -0.42 -0.83
C THR A 82 -32.30 0.22 -2.18
N LYS A 83 -33.56 0.64 -2.32
CA LYS A 83 -34.06 1.33 -3.52
C LYS A 83 -33.20 2.60 -3.76
N ASN A 84 -32.76 2.80 -5.00
CA ASN A 84 -31.90 3.93 -5.43
C ASN A 84 -30.44 3.89 -4.92
N TYR A 85 -29.98 2.78 -4.34
CA TYR A 85 -28.55 2.62 -4.02
C TYR A 85 -27.80 2.05 -5.23
N GLN A 86 -26.66 2.67 -5.58
CA GLN A 86 -25.83 2.21 -6.70
C GLN A 86 -24.85 1.15 -6.21
N TYR A 87 -24.99 -0.08 -6.69
CA TYR A 87 -24.11 -1.21 -6.35
C TYR A 87 -22.99 -1.45 -7.36
N THR A 88 -22.78 -0.51 -8.29
CA THR A 88 -21.68 -0.59 -9.27
C THR A 88 -20.48 0.15 -8.74
N PHE A 89 -19.34 -0.52 -8.75
CA PHE A 89 -18.06 0.05 -8.31
C PHE A 89 -17.11 0.19 -9.49
N GLN A 90 -16.37 1.28 -9.51
CA GLN A 90 -15.25 1.49 -10.42
C GLN A 90 -14.00 0.86 -9.81
N VAL A 91 -13.45 -0.16 -10.48
CA VAL A 91 -12.25 -0.89 -10.00
C VAL A 91 -10.97 -0.50 -10.73
N GLY A 92 -11.08 0.24 -11.83
CA GLY A 92 -9.94 0.66 -12.66
C GLY A 92 -8.87 1.45 -11.88
N TYR A 93 -9.26 2.12 -10.80
CA TYR A 93 -8.34 2.86 -9.96
C TYR A 93 -7.32 1.98 -9.21
N LEU A 94 -7.54 0.68 -9.05
CA LEU A 94 -6.63 -0.21 -8.33
C LEU A 94 -5.23 -0.26 -8.98
N PHE A 95 -5.14 -0.13 -10.31
CA PHE A 95 -3.85 -0.01 -10.98
C PHE A 95 -3.15 1.31 -10.65
N LEU A 96 -3.90 2.40 -10.57
CA LEU A 96 -3.37 3.72 -10.18
C LEU A 96 -2.96 3.75 -8.72
N GLN A 97 -3.70 3.05 -7.87
CA GLN A 97 -3.40 2.90 -6.45
C GLN A 97 -2.03 2.24 -6.25
N LYS A 98 -1.74 1.17 -7.01
CA LYS A 98 -0.43 0.52 -6.97
C LYS A 98 0.68 1.51 -7.32
N ILE A 99 0.54 2.25 -8.42
CA ILE A 99 1.51 3.27 -8.84
C ILE A 99 1.68 4.36 -7.77
N PHE A 100 0.59 4.80 -7.15
CA PHE A 100 0.61 5.80 -6.09
C PHE A 100 1.48 5.38 -4.90
N TYR A 101 1.37 4.13 -4.48
CA TYR A 101 2.20 3.56 -3.41
C TYR A 101 3.65 3.29 -3.85
N GLU A 102 3.86 2.83 -5.06
CA GLU A 102 5.21 2.62 -5.62
C GLU A 102 6.00 3.93 -5.70
N LEU A 103 5.34 5.05 -6.03
CA LEU A 103 5.91 6.40 -6.00
C LEU A 103 6.12 6.95 -4.57
N GLY A 104 5.68 6.24 -3.53
CA GLY A 104 5.81 6.70 -2.15
C GLY A 104 4.97 7.93 -1.81
N MET A 105 3.91 8.22 -2.58
CA MET A 105 3.06 9.39 -2.37
C MET A 105 2.35 9.38 -1.02
N ASP A 106 2.00 8.21 -0.52
CA ASP A 106 1.45 8.00 0.83
C ASP A 106 2.41 8.48 1.91
N ARG A 107 3.70 8.15 1.79
CA ARG A 107 4.78 8.55 2.72
C ARG A 107 5.02 10.05 2.66
N ILE A 108 4.99 10.64 1.46
CA ILE A 108 5.12 12.09 1.28
C ILE A 108 3.95 12.81 1.96
N CYS A 109 2.71 12.37 1.73
CA CYS A 109 1.52 12.92 2.39
C CYS A 109 1.58 12.78 3.91
N ALA A 110 2.00 11.61 4.42
CA ALA A 110 2.17 11.39 5.85
C ALA A 110 3.23 12.32 6.48
N SER A 111 4.32 12.61 5.76
CA SER A 111 5.34 13.58 6.18
C SER A 111 4.78 15.00 6.31
N ILE A 112 3.95 15.43 5.34
CA ILE A 112 3.29 16.75 5.37
C ILE A 112 2.29 16.79 6.53
N GLN A 113 1.51 15.75 6.71
CA GLN A 113 0.47 15.67 7.74
C GLN A 113 1.04 15.73 9.16
N LYS A 114 2.23 15.19 9.40
CA LYS A 114 2.90 15.26 10.71
C LYS A 114 3.21 16.69 11.17
N ASN A 115 3.43 17.59 10.23
CA ASN A 115 3.84 18.97 10.48
C ASN A 115 2.69 19.96 10.34
N ALA A 116 1.46 19.49 10.16
CA ALA A 116 0.31 20.31 9.83
C ALA A 116 -0.83 20.11 10.82
N ASP A 117 -1.58 21.17 11.06
CA ASP A 117 -2.72 21.21 12.00
C ASP A 117 -4.05 21.00 11.26
N PHE A 118 -4.23 19.80 10.66
CA PHE A 118 -5.51 19.39 10.08
C PHE A 118 -5.77 17.90 10.36
N SER A 119 -7.06 17.52 10.45
CA SER A 119 -7.49 16.17 10.86
C SER A 119 -7.86 15.24 9.71
N PHE A 120 -8.00 15.75 8.47
CA PHE A 120 -8.35 14.91 7.31
C PHE A 120 -7.15 14.13 6.77
N ASN A 121 -7.42 12.99 6.15
CA ASN A 121 -6.38 12.16 5.53
C ASN A 121 -5.97 12.74 4.16
N LEU A 122 -4.81 13.42 4.11
CA LEU A 122 -4.30 14.05 2.90
C LEU A 122 -4.01 13.02 1.80
N SER A 123 -3.51 11.85 2.16
CA SER A 123 -3.21 10.77 1.20
C SER A 123 -4.49 10.26 0.53
N ASP A 124 -5.56 10.06 1.29
CA ASP A 124 -6.83 9.60 0.74
C ASP A 124 -7.44 10.64 -0.23
N ILE A 125 -7.40 11.92 0.13
CA ILE A 125 -7.89 13.01 -0.74
C ILE A 125 -7.06 13.07 -2.03
N LEU A 126 -5.73 13.03 -1.94
CA LEU A 126 -4.86 13.09 -3.11
C LEU A 126 -5.08 11.90 -4.05
N GLN A 127 -5.24 10.70 -3.50
CA GLN A 127 -5.60 9.52 -4.29
C GLN A 127 -6.87 9.73 -5.10
N LYS A 128 -7.95 10.19 -4.45
CA LYS A 128 -9.25 10.41 -5.13
C LYS A 128 -9.15 11.51 -6.18
N LEU A 129 -8.37 12.57 -5.93
CA LEU A 129 -8.09 13.62 -6.91
C LEU A 129 -7.36 13.07 -8.15
N CYS A 130 -6.31 12.27 -7.94
CA CYS A 130 -5.56 11.64 -9.03
C CYS A 130 -6.42 10.66 -9.82
N TYR A 131 -7.16 9.78 -9.14
CA TYR A 131 -8.00 8.79 -9.80
C TYR A 131 -9.11 9.45 -10.61
N GLY A 132 -9.80 10.45 -10.02
CA GLY A 132 -10.83 11.20 -10.72
C GLY A 132 -10.27 11.97 -11.92
N ARG A 133 -9.04 12.51 -11.81
CA ARG A 133 -8.42 13.23 -12.92
C ARG A 133 -8.10 12.34 -14.10
N ILE A 134 -7.72 11.09 -13.86
CA ILE A 134 -7.31 10.14 -14.91
C ILE A 134 -8.51 9.36 -15.46
N LEU A 135 -9.40 8.87 -14.60
CA LEU A 135 -10.48 7.97 -14.99
C LEU A 135 -11.77 8.68 -15.42
N ASP A 136 -12.09 9.81 -14.78
CA ASP A 136 -13.33 10.55 -15.02
C ASP A 136 -13.11 12.05 -14.73
N PRO A 137 -12.46 12.79 -15.66
CA PRO A 137 -12.09 14.18 -15.45
C PRO A 137 -13.31 15.07 -15.28
N ARG A 138 -13.55 15.57 -14.07
CA ARG A 138 -14.67 16.45 -13.70
C ARG A 138 -14.22 17.60 -12.80
N SER A 139 -15.18 18.45 -12.41
CA SER A 139 -15.00 19.44 -11.36
C SER A 139 -14.66 18.76 -10.03
N LYS A 140 -14.18 19.49 -9.01
CA LYS A 140 -13.85 18.93 -7.70
C LYS A 140 -15.06 18.26 -7.03
N VAL A 141 -16.24 18.85 -7.15
CA VAL A 141 -17.50 18.25 -6.69
C VAL A 141 -17.79 16.95 -7.46
N GLY A 142 -17.65 16.96 -8.79
CA GLY A 142 -17.82 15.78 -9.63
C GLY A 142 -16.79 14.68 -9.32
N THR A 143 -15.55 15.04 -8.99
CA THR A 143 -14.52 14.10 -8.53
C THR A 143 -14.89 13.48 -7.18
N PHE A 144 -15.44 14.26 -6.27
CA PHE A 144 -15.95 13.74 -4.99
C PHE A 144 -17.11 12.76 -5.20
N ASP A 145 -18.07 13.08 -6.09
CA ASP A 145 -19.17 12.17 -6.41
C ASP A 145 -18.69 10.90 -7.13
N PHE A 146 -17.68 11.01 -7.98
CA PHE A 146 -17.00 9.86 -8.58
C PHE A 146 -16.34 8.98 -7.50
N SER A 147 -15.68 9.58 -6.49
CA SER A 147 -15.00 8.85 -5.43
C SER A 147 -15.93 7.96 -4.61
N LYS A 148 -17.20 8.30 -4.48
CA LYS A 148 -18.23 7.47 -3.84
C LYS A 148 -18.52 6.16 -4.59
N LYS A 149 -18.15 6.08 -5.88
CA LYS A 149 -18.30 4.88 -6.71
C LYS A 149 -17.08 3.95 -6.63
N LEU A 150 -16.02 4.35 -5.96
CA LEU A 150 -14.85 3.52 -5.73
C LEU A 150 -15.14 2.48 -4.64
N LEU A 151 -14.40 1.38 -4.64
CA LEU A 151 -14.51 0.36 -3.59
C LEU A 151 -14.18 0.95 -2.21
N GLN A 152 -13.12 1.74 -2.14
CA GLN A 152 -12.76 2.52 -0.97
C GLN A 152 -13.44 3.88 -1.09
N GLN A 153 -14.57 4.02 -0.42
CA GLN A 153 -15.30 5.28 -0.39
C GLN A 153 -14.50 6.37 0.34
N PRO A 154 -14.71 7.66 0.00
CA PRO A 154 -14.01 8.76 0.67
C PRO A 154 -14.44 8.87 2.14
N ASP A 155 -13.46 9.01 3.02
CA ASP A 155 -13.66 9.32 4.46
C ASP A 155 -13.38 10.81 4.71
N PHE A 156 -13.92 11.66 3.84
CA PHE A 156 -13.78 13.12 3.93
C PHE A 156 -14.95 13.82 3.23
N GLU A 157 -15.10 15.11 3.48
CA GLU A 157 -16.11 15.95 2.85
C GLU A 157 -15.52 16.85 1.75
N VAL A 158 -16.39 17.39 0.87
CA VAL A 158 -15.98 18.23 -0.26
C VAL A 158 -15.14 19.44 0.17
N HIS A 159 -15.51 20.10 1.29
CA HIS A 159 -14.76 21.25 1.78
C HIS A 159 -13.33 20.88 2.20
N GLN A 160 -13.10 19.67 2.73
CA GLN A 160 -11.76 19.17 3.08
C GLN A 160 -10.91 18.93 1.83
N MET A 161 -11.52 18.54 0.70
CA MET A 161 -10.82 18.42 -0.58
C MET A 161 -10.26 19.77 -1.06
N TYR A 162 -10.99 20.87 -0.89
CA TYR A 162 -10.48 22.21 -1.21
C TYR A 162 -9.33 22.61 -0.29
N ARG A 163 -9.47 22.39 1.02
CA ARG A 163 -8.38 22.66 1.99
C ARG A 163 -7.13 21.82 1.69
N ALA A 164 -7.30 20.57 1.30
CA ALA A 164 -6.19 19.70 0.90
C ALA A 164 -5.44 20.24 -0.33
N LEU A 165 -6.15 20.83 -1.30
CA LEU A 165 -5.51 21.47 -2.45
C LEU A 165 -4.62 22.63 -2.04
N ASP A 166 -5.03 23.45 -1.08
CA ASP A 166 -4.21 24.55 -0.55
C ASP A 166 -2.95 23.99 0.15
N VAL A 167 -3.10 22.92 0.94
CA VAL A 167 -1.97 22.24 1.58
C VAL A 167 -1.01 21.67 0.54
N LEU A 168 -1.51 21.02 -0.51
CA LEU A 168 -0.67 20.45 -1.58
C LEU A 168 0.03 21.56 -2.36
N ALA A 169 -0.63 22.67 -2.66
CA ALA A 169 -0.03 23.81 -3.35
C ALA A 169 1.12 24.43 -2.53
N ASN A 170 0.92 24.58 -1.22
CA ASN A 170 1.96 25.13 -0.33
C ASN A 170 3.16 24.20 -0.14
N ASN A 171 3.03 22.90 -0.42
CA ASN A 171 4.11 21.90 -0.31
C ASN A 171 4.57 21.37 -1.67
N PHE A 172 4.23 22.06 -2.76
CA PHE A 172 4.45 21.59 -4.13
C PHE A 172 5.93 21.29 -4.43
N ASP A 173 6.83 22.19 -4.09
CA ASP A 173 8.28 22.05 -4.34
C ASP A 173 8.87 20.88 -3.53
N ASP A 174 8.45 20.71 -2.27
CA ASP A 174 8.89 19.60 -1.41
C ASP A 174 8.39 18.23 -1.95
N ILE A 175 7.15 18.18 -2.43
CA ILE A 175 6.58 16.99 -3.06
C ILE A 175 7.37 16.62 -4.31
N GLN A 176 7.67 17.60 -5.19
CA GLN A 176 8.45 17.36 -6.39
C GLN A 176 9.86 16.89 -6.06
N ALA A 177 10.56 17.56 -5.15
CA ALA A 177 11.91 17.17 -4.75
C ALA A 177 11.98 15.73 -4.23
N LYS A 178 10.97 15.28 -3.48
CA LYS A 178 10.89 13.90 -2.96
C LYS A 178 10.52 12.85 -4.01
N LEU A 179 9.82 13.24 -5.08
CA LEU A 179 9.48 12.35 -6.18
C LEU A 179 10.64 12.08 -7.14
N TYR A 180 11.61 13.00 -7.22
CA TYR A 180 12.78 12.88 -8.11
C TYR A 180 14.02 12.29 -7.41
N GLN A 181 13.92 11.88 -6.16
CA GLN A 181 14.95 11.15 -5.40
C GLN A 181 14.79 9.63 -5.57
#